data_e63e3382df60c7a8d519508169e07582
#
_entry.id   e63e3382df60c7a8d519508169e07582
#
_cell.length_a   1.000
_cell.length_b   1.000
_cell.length_c   1.000
_cell.angle_alpha   90.00
_cell.angle_beta   90.00
_cell.angle_gamma   90.00
#
_symmetry.space_group_name_H-M   'P 1'
#
loop_
_entity.id
_entity.type
_entity.pdbx_description
1 polymer ?
#
loop_
_entity_poly.entity_id
_entity_poly.type
_entity_poly.pdbx_seq_one_letter_code
_entity_poly.pdbx_strand_id
1 'polypeptide(L)'
;MKKRTLFLSCLLALVLSTAALAADYTDVPTDFWARESIDKAAEYGLMNGVGEGRFGLGETISREQFVTILVRMFGWESVSGEDAAIDIADSWAREFVNTAAANGVIDAGGKFRPRDAITRREMAVMLVRALGLGELAKADADAALPFADVTAQRGYIAIAYEIGMTTGATETTFEPDGTATREQAAAMLVRVYEKYHAPTTWKHAFYALSSYSQLEQAKQFDAVSFGWSHMTYSAEEGAKLSTVKDDSSGFYIPAGYADVVPALREAGVELKLNVFMANAPLRTMLADESSRAAAVTEIMAELGRVYPDLGYNPYSGVTIDFEGLRAADKESFNAFMTELSAALHAEGKTLYAAVMPAVYGDAYFDGYDFKTLGTLCDRVILMAHDYAASDLTGFLGSRYYRNHPCAPLYKVYYAVRTAAREMDDPAKLTLAVSMDARAWQTDADGLLTAVRSTHPLQTTVYKRLCQSDTVMGWSDTARSPWCTYSTESGQHIFLWYEDARSTAEKLACAKLVGVTSVSVWRLGLIPDYADEGLHYDVMSAL
;
A
#
# COMPACT_ATOMS: atom_id res chain seq x y z
N MET A 1 25.42 -26.62 46.13
CA MET A 1 23.95 -26.70 46.08
C MET A 1 23.38 -25.34 46.40
N LYS A 2 23.04 -24.53 45.42
CA LYS A 2 22.19 -23.32 45.58
C LYS A 2 21.18 -23.31 44.42
N LYS A 3 19.96 -23.64 44.74
CA LYS A 3 18.80 -23.58 43.84
C LYS A 3 18.55 -22.11 43.50
N ARG A 4 18.69 -21.70 42.25
CA ARG A 4 18.19 -20.44 41.71
C ARG A 4 16.80 -20.70 41.16
N THR A 5 15.80 -20.19 41.84
CA THR A 5 14.42 -20.15 41.46
C THR A 5 14.27 -19.16 40.30
N LEU A 6 13.92 -19.65 39.12
CA LEU A 6 13.56 -18.82 37.96
C LEU A 6 12.17 -18.25 38.23
N PHE A 7 12.07 -16.95 38.45
CA PHE A 7 10.79 -16.23 38.41
C PHE A 7 10.46 -15.98 36.95
N LEU A 8 9.50 -16.74 36.44
CA LEU A 8 8.87 -16.51 35.15
C LEU A 8 7.86 -15.38 35.35
N SER A 9 8.26 -14.16 35.03
CA SER A 9 7.33 -13.02 34.95
C SER A 9 6.60 -13.09 33.62
N CYS A 10 5.46 -13.81 33.59
CA CYS A 10 4.45 -13.60 32.57
C CYS A 10 3.83 -12.21 32.80
N LEU A 11 4.32 -11.21 32.11
CA LEU A 11 3.60 -9.95 31.95
C LEU A 11 2.45 -10.23 30.98
N LEU A 12 1.34 -10.71 31.52
CA LEU A 12 0.05 -10.72 30.85
C LEU A 12 -0.34 -9.25 30.69
N ALA A 13 -0.10 -8.67 29.50
CA ALA A 13 -0.69 -7.41 29.12
C ALA A 13 -2.21 -7.65 29.08
N LEU A 14 -2.86 -7.42 30.21
CA LEU A 14 -4.30 -7.32 30.33
C LEU A 14 -4.66 -6.03 29.57
N VAL A 15 -4.91 -6.15 28.26
CA VAL A 15 -5.70 -5.16 27.55
C VAL A 15 -7.06 -5.20 28.23
N LEU A 16 -7.21 -4.36 29.24
CA LEU A 16 -8.50 -3.93 29.70
C LEU A 16 -9.14 -3.20 28.53
N SER A 17 -9.82 -3.94 27.66
CA SER A 17 -10.93 -3.38 26.92
C SER A 17 -11.93 -2.93 28.00
N THR A 18 -11.75 -1.73 28.52
CA THR A 18 -12.87 -0.98 29.01
C THR A 18 -13.80 -0.89 27.82
N ALA A 19 -14.84 -1.70 27.75
CA ALA A 19 -15.99 -1.38 26.93
C ALA A 19 -16.28 0.07 27.27
N ALA A 20 -15.93 0.98 26.37
CA ALA A 20 -16.31 2.37 26.48
C ALA A 20 -17.84 2.31 26.46
N LEU A 21 -18.46 2.45 27.64
CA LEU A 21 -19.89 2.68 27.73
C LEU A 21 -20.13 3.84 26.78
N ALA A 22 -21.00 3.64 25.79
CA ALA A 22 -21.41 4.70 24.87
C ALA A 22 -21.62 5.95 25.72
N ALA A 23 -20.85 7.00 25.45
CA ALA A 23 -20.86 8.18 26.28
C ALA A 23 -22.27 8.79 26.14
N ASP A 24 -23.08 8.68 27.17
CA ASP A 24 -24.46 9.17 27.13
C ASP A 24 -24.43 10.69 27.30
N TYR A 25 -24.15 11.39 26.16
CA TYR A 25 -24.09 12.84 26.14
C TYR A 25 -25.48 13.45 26.28
N THR A 26 -25.67 14.28 27.29
CA THR A 26 -26.96 14.87 27.64
C THR A 26 -27.52 15.85 26.61
N ASP A 27 -26.64 16.41 25.77
CA ASP A 27 -26.97 17.36 24.70
C ASP A 27 -27.16 16.68 23.32
N VAL A 28 -27.02 15.34 23.21
CA VAL A 28 -27.18 14.62 21.94
C VAL A 28 -28.45 13.77 21.97
N PRO A 29 -29.51 14.15 21.24
CA PRO A 29 -30.75 13.36 21.14
C PRO A 29 -30.49 11.96 20.58
N THR A 30 -31.28 10.97 20.98
CA THR A 30 -31.15 9.57 20.56
C THR A 30 -31.40 9.37 19.06
N ASP A 31 -32.22 10.22 18.45
CA ASP A 31 -32.57 10.23 17.02
C ASP A 31 -31.75 11.25 16.20
N PHE A 32 -30.68 11.83 16.80
CA PHE A 32 -29.87 12.82 16.11
C PHE A 32 -29.06 12.20 14.97
N TRP A 33 -29.02 12.83 13.80
CA TRP A 33 -28.39 12.31 12.58
C TRP A 33 -26.93 11.87 12.75
N ALA A 34 -26.16 12.51 13.63
CA ALA A 34 -24.75 12.21 13.87
C ALA A 34 -24.52 11.36 15.13
N ARG A 35 -25.57 10.89 15.83
CA ARG A 35 -25.46 10.15 17.08
C ARG A 35 -24.48 8.99 16.97
N GLU A 36 -24.64 8.14 15.95
CA GLU A 36 -23.75 7.00 15.74
C GLU A 36 -22.30 7.44 15.54
N SER A 37 -22.06 8.50 14.77
CA SER A 37 -20.70 9.02 14.54
C SER A 37 -20.09 9.63 15.81
N ILE A 38 -20.88 10.27 16.66
CA ILE A 38 -20.44 10.81 17.95
C ILE A 38 -20.04 9.67 18.90
N ASP A 39 -20.88 8.65 19.00
CA ASP A 39 -20.63 7.48 19.86
C ASP A 39 -19.35 6.73 19.39
N LYS A 40 -19.20 6.48 18.10
CA LYS A 40 -18.00 5.89 17.50
C LYS A 40 -16.76 6.76 17.69
N ALA A 41 -16.85 8.09 17.54
CA ALA A 41 -15.72 8.99 17.76
C ALA A 41 -15.22 8.93 19.21
N ALA A 42 -16.13 8.74 20.18
CA ALA A 42 -15.78 8.54 21.58
C ALA A 42 -15.20 7.14 21.82
N GLU A 43 -15.80 6.10 21.25
CA GLU A 43 -15.34 4.70 21.33
C GLU A 43 -13.92 4.54 20.79
N TYR A 44 -13.63 5.14 19.63
CA TYR A 44 -12.29 5.12 19.01
C TYR A 44 -11.30 6.06 19.69
N GLY A 45 -11.72 6.79 20.75
CA GLY A 45 -10.86 7.74 21.46
C GLY A 45 -10.48 8.98 20.64
N LEU A 46 -11.15 9.24 19.52
CA LEU A 46 -10.88 10.38 18.64
C LEU A 46 -11.35 11.70 19.26
N MET A 47 -12.56 11.72 19.79
CA MET A 47 -13.19 12.91 20.38
C MET A 47 -13.76 12.61 21.76
N ASN A 48 -13.56 13.55 22.66
CA ASN A 48 -14.19 13.53 23.99
C ASN A 48 -15.24 14.64 24.07
N GLY A 49 -16.15 14.55 25.05
CA GLY A 49 -17.07 15.64 25.38
C GLY A 49 -16.36 16.90 25.87
N VAL A 50 -17.13 17.99 25.99
CA VAL A 50 -16.65 19.30 26.47
C VAL A 50 -16.77 19.47 28.00
N GLY A 51 -17.16 18.42 28.71
CA GLY A 51 -17.40 18.42 30.15
C GLY A 51 -18.90 18.37 30.50
N GLU A 52 -19.18 18.15 31.76
CA GLU A 52 -20.57 18.08 32.33
C GLU A 52 -21.49 17.10 31.59
N GLY A 53 -20.94 16.00 31.03
CA GLY A 53 -21.73 15.02 30.28
C GLY A 53 -22.23 15.52 28.93
N ARG A 54 -21.66 16.61 28.38
CA ARG A 54 -22.03 17.16 27.07
C ARG A 54 -20.99 16.87 25.99
N PHE A 55 -21.44 16.60 24.78
CA PHE A 55 -20.59 16.53 23.58
C PHE A 55 -20.18 17.91 23.05
N GLY A 56 -20.99 18.91 23.25
CA GLY A 56 -20.87 20.25 22.67
C GLY A 56 -21.54 20.33 21.28
N LEU A 57 -22.76 19.82 21.20
CA LEU A 57 -23.54 19.80 19.97
C LEU A 57 -23.77 21.24 19.45
N GLY A 58 -23.51 21.45 18.16
CA GLY A 58 -23.60 22.75 17.49
C GLY A 58 -22.42 23.69 17.73
N GLU A 59 -21.49 23.34 18.64
CA GLU A 59 -20.28 24.14 18.84
C GLU A 59 -19.30 23.93 17.65
N THR A 60 -18.63 25.00 17.24
CA THR A 60 -17.59 24.89 16.21
C THR A 60 -16.36 24.20 16.75
N ILE A 61 -15.70 23.37 15.89
CA ILE A 61 -14.42 22.74 16.27
C ILE A 61 -13.26 23.70 16.04
N SER A 62 -12.33 23.79 17.00
CA SER A 62 -11.12 24.59 16.85
C SER A 62 -10.01 23.86 16.12
N ARG A 63 -8.99 24.61 15.62
CA ARG A 63 -7.83 24.06 14.94
C ARG A 63 -7.02 23.11 15.85
N GLU A 64 -6.83 23.46 17.12
CA GLU A 64 -6.13 22.61 18.10
C GLU A 64 -6.91 21.31 18.41
N GLN A 65 -8.24 21.38 18.47
CA GLN A 65 -9.06 20.19 18.63
C GLN A 65 -8.95 19.27 17.41
N PHE A 66 -9.01 19.81 16.20
CA PHE A 66 -8.91 19.02 14.98
C PHE A 66 -7.56 18.32 14.82
N VAL A 67 -6.47 19.03 15.08
CA VAL A 67 -5.12 18.43 15.09
C VAL A 67 -5.00 17.32 16.12
N THR A 68 -5.56 17.51 17.32
CA THR A 68 -5.56 16.49 18.37
C THR A 68 -6.28 15.21 17.89
N ILE A 69 -7.39 15.35 17.16
CA ILE A 69 -8.09 14.19 16.58
C ILE A 69 -7.22 13.49 15.57
N LEU A 70 -6.53 14.22 14.69
CA LEU A 70 -5.62 13.59 13.71
C LEU A 70 -4.48 12.83 14.38
N VAL A 71 -3.82 13.41 15.38
CA VAL A 71 -2.74 12.72 16.12
C VAL A 71 -3.25 11.41 16.75
N ARG A 72 -4.45 11.42 17.32
CA ARG A 72 -5.09 10.21 17.87
C ARG A 72 -5.49 9.21 16.79
N MET A 73 -6.05 9.70 15.68
CA MET A 73 -6.48 8.87 14.56
C MET A 73 -5.34 8.04 13.96
N PHE A 74 -4.14 8.64 13.87
CA PHE A 74 -2.95 7.98 13.33
C PHE A 74 -2.07 7.32 14.40
N GLY A 75 -2.41 7.45 15.69
CA GLY A 75 -1.67 6.85 16.80
C GLY A 75 -0.24 7.37 16.92
N TRP A 76 0.03 8.62 16.53
CA TRP A 76 1.39 9.15 16.57
C TRP A 76 1.85 9.41 18.00
N GLU A 77 3.10 9.05 18.26
CA GLU A 77 3.75 9.35 19.53
C GLU A 77 3.93 10.86 19.72
N SER A 78 3.71 11.33 20.95
CA SER A 78 3.83 12.74 21.28
C SER A 78 5.27 13.25 21.09
N VAL A 79 5.44 14.34 20.36
CA VAL A 79 6.71 15.05 20.19
C VAL A 79 6.75 16.23 21.16
N SER A 80 7.70 16.16 22.10
CA SER A 80 8.01 17.25 23.03
C SER A 80 9.26 18.01 22.55
N GLY A 81 9.36 19.28 22.86
CA GLY A 81 10.51 20.09 22.51
C GLY A 81 10.17 21.56 22.20
N GLU A 82 10.88 22.13 21.23
CA GLU A 82 10.64 23.49 20.76
C GLU A 82 9.27 23.61 20.10
N ASP A 83 8.62 24.77 20.28
CA ASP A 83 7.31 25.01 19.72
C ASP A 83 7.35 25.09 18.19
N ALA A 84 6.57 24.25 17.55
CA ALA A 84 6.43 24.23 16.09
C ALA A 84 5.77 25.52 15.54
N ALA A 85 5.04 26.26 16.37
CA ALA A 85 4.39 27.53 16.01
C ALA A 85 4.54 28.55 17.14
N ILE A 86 4.60 29.83 16.77
CA ILE A 86 4.93 30.94 17.70
C ILE A 86 3.80 31.31 18.68
N ASP A 87 2.62 30.74 18.53
CA ASP A 87 1.40 31.09 19.27
C ASP A 87 0.75 29.89 19.99
N ILE A 88 1.51 28.83 20.26
CA ILE A 88 1.00 27.61 20.89
C ILE A 88 1.45 27.39 22.34
N ALA A 89 2.31 28.29 22.88
CA ALA A 89 2.89 28.13 24.22
C ALA A 89 1.82 27.94 25.32
N ASP A 90 0.70 28.64 25.22
CA ASP A 90 -0.44 28.56 26.17
C ASP A 90 -1.57 27.65 25.68
N SER A 91 -1.36 26.86 24.61
CA SER A 91 -2.35 25.89 24.14
C SER A 91 -2.27 24.59 24.95
N TRP A 92 -3.41 24.07 25.35
CA TRP A 92 -3.50 22.75 25.97
C TRP A 92 -3.08 21.65 25.02
N ALA A 93 -3.17 21.89 23.68
CA ALA A 93 -2.81 20.97 22.64
C ALA A 93 -1.38 21.15 22.09
N ARG A 94 -0.51 21.88 22.81
CA ARG A 94 0.86 22.20 22.39
C ARG A 94 1.62 20.98 21.85
N GLU A 95 1.63 19.88 22.59
CA GLU A 95 2.31 18.63 22.17
C GLU A 95 1.66 18.02 20.93
N PHE A 96 0.33 18.05 20.81
CA PHE A 96 -0.36 17.58 19.61
C PHE A 96 -0.03 18.42 18.37
N VAL A 97 0.10 19.75 18.53
CA VAL A 97 0.51 20.65 17.44
C VAL A 97 1.95 20.37 17.03
N ASN A 98 2.86 20.17 17.98
CA ASN A 98 4.25 19.79 17.70
C ASN A 98 4.32 18.43 16.98
N THR A 99 3.54 17.44 17.43
CA THR A 99 3.45 16.13 16.80
C THR A 99 2.92 16.22 15.36
N ALA A 100 1.88 17.01 15.14
CA ALA A 100 1.34 17.24 13.81
C ALA A 100 2.33 17.94 12.86
N ALA A 101 3.10 18.88 13.37
CA ALA A 101 4.18 19.54 12.61
C ALA A 101 5.29 18.56 12.25
N ALA A 102 5.72 17.73 13.21
CA ALA A 102 6.73 16.69 12.98
C ALA A 102 6.29 15.64 11.94
N ASN A 103 4.97 15.43 11.77
CA ASN A 103 4.40 14.56 10.75
C ASN A 103 3.93 15.30 9.47
N GLY A 104 4.36 16.56 9.27
CA GLY A 104 4.11 17.31 8.04
C GLY A 104 2.67 17.80 7.84
N VAL A 105 1.80 17.70 8.86
CA VAL A 105 0.39 18.12 8.77
C VAL A 105 0.27 19.63 8.67
N ILE A 106 1.09 20.34 9.44
CA ILE A 106 1.15 21.80 9.47
C ILE A 106 2.58 22.27 9.20
N ASP A 107 2.71 23.50 8.68
CA ASP A 107 4.01 24.12 8.45
C ASP A 107 4.53 24.71 9.78
N ALA A 108 5.81 24.44 10.10
CA ALA A 108 6.45 24.97 11.29
C ALA A 108 6.87 26.45 11.14
N GLY A 109 7.05 27.16 12.27
CA GLY A 109 7.62 28.50 12.36
C GLY A 109 6.63 29.65 12.19
N GLY A 110 5.38 29.40 11.79
CA GLY A 110 4.33 30.41 11.62
C GLY A 110 3.36 30.49 12.81
N LYS A 111 2.25 31.21 12.62
CA LYS A 111 1.09 31.18 13.54
C LYS A 111 0.20 30.00 13.22
N PHE A 112 -0.12 29.20 14.22
CA PHE A 112 -1.06 28.10 14.11
C PHE A 112 -2.51 28.52 14.37
N ARG A 113 -2.75 29.53 15.21
CA ARG A 113 -4.08 30.02 15.63
C ARG A 113 -4.89 28.91 16.31
N PRO A 114 -4.43 28.35 17.43
CA PRO A 114 -4.97 27.10 18.01
C PRO A 114 -6.46 27.19 18.33
N ARG A 115 -6.94 28.33 18.83
CA ARG A 115 -8.32 28.53 19.29
C ARG A 115 -9.31 28.98 18.21
N ASP A 116 -8.83 29.35 17.01
CA ASP A 116 -9.71 29.73 15.92
C ASP A 116 -10.52 28.52 15.45
N ALA A 117 -11.77 28.76 15.07
CA ALA A 117 -12.58 27.75 14.39
C ALA A 117 -11.90 27.31 13.10
N ILE A 118 -11.77 25.99 12.88
CA ILE A 118 -11.16 25.46 11.65
C ILE A 118 -12.12 25.55 10.47
N THR A 119 -11.61 25.92 9.30
CA THR A 119 -12.40 25.91 8.08
C THR A 119 -12.43 24.52 7.44
N ARG A 120 -13.46 24.24 6.64
CA ARG A 120 -13.62 22.98 5.91
C ARG A 120 -12.44 22.71 4.97
N ARG A 121 -11.89 23.74 4.35
CA ARG A 121 -10.66 23.68 3.53
C ARG A 121 -9.45 23.26 4.37
N GLU A 122 -9.26 23.89 5.53
CA GLU A 122 -8.15 23.57 6.42
C GLU A 122 -8.23 22.12 6.93
N MET A 123 -9.44 21.63 7.24
CA MET A 123 -9.67 20.24 7.63
C MET A 123 -9.23 19.28 6.51
N ALA A 124 -9.63 19.54 5.25
CA ALA A 124 -9.25 18.73 4.10
C ALA A 124 -7.72 18.72 3.89
N VAL A 125 -7.09 19.90 3.96
CA VAL A 125 -5.63 20.03 3.81
C VAL A 125 -4.88 19.27 4.89
N MET A 126 -5.28 19.45 6.16
CA MET A 126 -4.60 18.80 7.29
C MET A 126 -4.76 17.28 7.22
N LEU A 127 -5.96 16.75 6.92
CA LEU A 127 -6.17 15.30 6.80
C LEU A 127 -5.37 14.71 5.63
N VAL A 128 -5.40 15.32 4.45
CA VAL A 128 -4.68 14.81 3.27
C VAL A 128 -3.16 14.86 3.48
N ARG A 129 -2.65 15.87 4.19
CA ARG A 129 -1.24 15.91 4.60
C ARG A 129 -0.94 14.81 5.63
N ALA A 130 -1.82 14.58 6.60
CA ALA A 130 -1.66 13.52 7.59
C ALA A 130 -1.61 12.12 6.95
N LEU A 131 -2.38 11.91 5.89
CA LEU A 131 -2.34 10.69 5.06
C LEU A 131 -1.07 10.56 4.20
N GLY A 132 -0.16 11.55 4.21
CA GLY A 132 1.05 11.55 3.36
C GLY A 132 0.78 11.82 1.87
N LEU A 133 -0.41 12.32 1.51
CA LEU A 133 -0.85 12.53 0.12
C LEU A 133 -0.67 13.99 -0.35
N GLY A 134 0.07 14.80 0.41
CA GLY A 134 0.26 16.23 0.10
C GLY A 134 0.90 16.49 -1.26
N GLU A 135 1.88 15.67 -1.68
CA GLU A 135 2.53 15.82 -2.99
C GLU A 135 1.56 15.53 -4.13
N LEU A 136 0.75 14.49 -4.00
CA LEU A 136 -0.29 14.19 -4.99
C LEU A 136 -1.34 15.30 -5.05
N ALA A 137 -1.76 15.83 -3.90
CA ALA A 137 -2.71 16.93 -3.85
C ALA A 137 -2.19 18.21 -4.52
N LYS A 138 -0.88 18.50 -4.41
CA LYS A 138 -0.23 19.61 -5.12
C LYS A 138 -0.18 19.36 -6.63
N ALA A 139 0.12 18.14 -7.03
CA ALA A 139 0.15 17.74 -8.43
C ALA A 139 -1.23 17.81 -9.09
N ASP A 140 -2.29 17.46 -8.35
CA ASP A 140 -3.69 17.51 -8.79
C ASP A 140 -4.34 18.92 -8.62
N ALA A 141 -3.57 20.00 -8.75
CA ALA A 141 -4.05 21.37 -8.53
C ALA A 141 -5.31 21.74 -9.35
N ASP A 142 -5.48 21.14 -10.52
CA ASP A 142 -6.60 21.33 -11.44
C ASP A 142 -7.64 20.20 -11.38
N ALA A 143 -7.63 19.39 -10.31
CA ALA A 143 -8.55 18.26 -10.16
C ALA A 143 -10.00 18.64 -10.39
N ALA A 144 -10.74 17.82 -11.13
CA ALA A 144 -12.17 18.01 -11.33
C ALA A 144 -12.92 17.79 -10.01
N LEU A 145 -13.83 18.71 -9.69
CA LEU A 145 -14.68 18.66 -8.51
C LEU A 145 -16.11 19.05 -8.89
N PRO A 146 -17.13 18.48 -8.24
CA PRO A 146 -18.51 18.92 -8.44
C PRO A 146 -18.78 20.32 -7.85
N PHE A 147 -17.86 20.86 -7.05
CA PHE A 147 -18.01 22.08 -6.27
C PHE A 147 -17.53 23.31 -7.05
N ALA A 148 -18.43 24.20 -7.40
CA ALA A 148 -18.12 25.40 -8.16
C ALA A 148 -17.39 26.50 -7.36
N ASP A 149 -17.53 26.48 -6.03
CA ASP A 149 -16.97 27.46 -5.09
C ASP A 149 -15.52 27.16 -4.65
N VAL A 150 -14.91 26.06 -5.10
CA VAL A 150 -13.54 25.69 -4.78
C VAL A 150 -12.57 26.27 -5.81
N THR A 151 -11.88 27.36 -5.45
CA THR A 151 -10.94 28.09 -6.31
C THR A 151 -9.47 27.87 -5.94
N ALA A 152 -9.18 27.29 -4.76
CA ALA A 152 -7.84 27.04 -4.27
C ALA A 152 -7.76 25.67 -3.58
N GLN A 153 -6.55 25.10 -3.57
CA GLN A 153 -6.25 23.80 -2.93
C GLN A 153 -7.17 22.66 -3.43
N ARG A 154 -7.52 22.70 -4.71
CA ARG A 154 -8.47 21.77 -5.36
C ARG A 154 -8.06 20.31 -5.17
N GLY A 155 -6.77 19.96 -5.33
CA GLY A 155 -6.30 18.59 -5.18
C GLY A 155 -6.50 18.04 -3.76
N TYR A 156 -6.33 18.87 -2.72
CA TYR A 156 -6.60 18.45 -1.33
C TYR A 156 -8.09 18.16 -1.12
N ILE A 157 -8.96 19.04 -1.63
CA ILE A 157 -10.40 18.87 -1.50
C ILE A 157 -10.88 17.70 -2.36
N ALA A 158 -10.26 17.46 -3.53
CA ALA A 158 -10.57 16.32 -4.39
C ALA A 158 -10.25 14.98 -3.72
N ILE A 159 -9.08 14.85 -3.09
CA ILE A 159 -8.71 13.65 -2.34
C ILE A 159 -9.65 13.47 -1.14
N ALA A 160 -9.92 14.53 -0.37
CA ALA A 160 -10.84 14.48 0.77
C ALA A 160 -12.26 14.04 0.36
N TYR A 161 -12.75 14.50 -0.79
CA TYR A 161 -14.02 14.08 -1.39
C TYR A 161 -13.99 12.60 -1.82
N GLU A 162 -12.94 12.19 -2.51
CA GLU A 162 -12.76 10.82 -3.00
C GLU A 162 -12.75 9.78 -1.88
N ILE A 163 -12.02 10.03 -0.80
CA ILE A 163 -11.96 9.10 0.35
C ILE A 163 -13.24 9.12 1.21
N GLY A 164 -14.19 10.01 0.89
CA GLY A 164 -15.47 10.13 1.57
C GLY A 164 -15.42 10.92 2.88
N MET A 165 -14.36 11.71 3.13
CA MET A 165 -14.34 12.65 4.25
C MET A 165 -15.51 13.62 4.16
N THR A 166 -15.82 14.10 2.95
CA THR A 166 -16.86 15.07 2.70
C THR A 166 -17.69 14.72 1.48
N THR A 167 -18.95 15.13 1.47
CA THR A 167 -19.84 15.07 0.30
C THR A 167 -20.20 16.48 -0.23
N GLY A 168 -19.52 17.52 0.31
CA GLY A 168 -19.89 18.91 0.08
C GLY A 168 -20.80 19.47 1.19
N ALA A 169 -21.11 20.76 1.11
CA ALA A 169 -22.20 21.39 1.87
C ALA A 169 -23.53 21.17 1.13
N THR A 170 -23.47 21.18 -0.20
CA THR A 170 -24.52 20.73 -1.13
C THR A 170 -23.87 19.88 -2.22
N GLU A 171 -24.65 19.39 -3.18
CA GLU A 171 -24.12 18.64 -4.33
C GLU A 171 -23.14 19.47 -5.19
N THR A 172 -23.25 20.78 -5.18
CA THR A 172 -22.47 21.70 -6.05
C THR A 172 -21.63 22.72 -5.30
N THR A 173 -21.67 22.73 -3.96
CA THR A 173 -20.89 23.66 -3.13
C THR A 173 -20.16 22.91 -2.02
N PHE A 174 -18.94 23.34 -1.70
CA PHE A 174 -18.11 22.81 -0.61
C PHE A 174 -18.09 23.74 0.60
N GLU A 175 -18.24 25.05 0.41
CA GLU A 175 -18.07 26.11 1.42
C GLU A 175 -16.67 26.08 2.05
N PRO A 176 -15.61 26.32 1.27
CA PRO A 176 -14.22 26.11 1.72
C PRO A 176 -13.83 26.95 2.93
N ASP A 177 -14.37 28.15 3.08
CA ASP A 177 -14.11 29.07 4.18
C ASP A 177 -15.14 28.97 5.33
N GLY A 178 -16.17 28.14 5.16
CA GLY A 178 -17.13 27.80 6.20
C GLY A 178 -16.47 26.97 7.28
N THR A 179 -16.92 27.13 8.55
CA THR A 179 -16.44 26.34 9.68
C THR A 179 -17.30 25.09 9.86
N ALA A 180 -16.74 24.07 10.49
CA ALA A 180 -17.46 22.85 10.83
C ALA A 180 -17.83 22.82 12.32
N THR A 181 -18.98 22.20 12.61
CA THR A 181 -19.36 21.87 13.98
C THR A 181 -18.69 20.57 14.42
N ARG A 182 -18.67 20.32 15.73
CA ARG A 182 -18.05 19.13 16.33
C ARG A 182 -18.68 17.84 15.80
N GLU A 183 -20.01 17.78 15.68
CA GLU A 183 -20.73 16.62 15.13
C GLU A 183 -20.45 16.40 13.64
N GLN A 184 -20.26 17.47 12.87
CA GLN A 184 -19.84 17.36 11.46
C GLN A 184 -18.42 16.79 11.36
N ALA A 185 -17.51 17.28 12.21
CA ALA A 185 -16.13 16.75 12.26
C ALA A 185 -16.11 15.27 12.69
N ALA A 186 -16.91 14.89 13.68
CA ALA A 186 -17.06 13.49 14.08
C ALA A 186 -17.51 12.61 12.92
N ALA A 187 -18.58 13.00 12.21
CA ALA A 187 -19.11 12.25 11.08
C ALA A 187 -18.11 12.14 9.91
N MET A 188 -17.35 13.20 9.64
CA MET A 188 -16.31 13.21 8.60
C MET A 188 -15.15 12.28 8.94
N LEU A 189 -14.63 12.36 10.16
CA LEU A 189 -13.42 11.64 10.54
C LEU A 189 -13.67 10.18 10.87
N VAL A 190 -14.81 9.82 11.47
CA VAL A 190 -15.17 8.42 11.74
C VAL A 190 -15.24 7.62 10.44
N ARG A 191 -15.84 8.16 9.38
CA ARG A 191 -15.90 7.48 8.07
C ARG A 191 -14.51 7.19 7.49
N VAL A 192 -13.59 8.13 7.63
CA VAL A 192 -12.21 7.96 7.16
C VAL A 192 -11.46 6.97 8.06
N TYR A 193 -11.65 7.08 9.39
CA TYR A 193 -11.03 6.19 10.37
C TYR A 193 -11.40 4.73 10.14
N GLU A 194 -12.69 4.43 9.97
CA GLU A 194 -13.17 3.06 9.74
C GLU A 194 -12.60 2.45 8.45
N LYS A 195 -12.52 3.23 7.37
CA LYS A 195 -11.88 2.78 6.14
C LYS A 195 -10.38 2.57 6.31
N TYR A 196 -9.68 3.55 6.90
CA TYR A 196 -8.24 3.52 7.09
C TYR A 196 -7.80 2.32 7.94
N HIS A 197 -8.56 2.00 8.98
CA HIS A 197 -8.32 0.89 9.90
C HIS A 197 -9.09 -0.40 9.56
N ALA A 198 -9.73 -0.47 8.39
CA ALA A 198 -10.38 -1.69 7.95
C ALA A 198 -9.39 -2.87 7.93
N PRO A 199 -9.80 -4.09 8.26
CA PRO A 199 -8.92 -5.25 8.21
C PRO A 199 -8.50 -5.56 6.75
N THR A 200 -7.35 -6.21 6.59
CA THR A 200 -7.00 -6.86 5.34
C THR A 200 -7.89 -8.10 5.17
N THR A 201 -8.61 -8.19 4.06
CA THR A 201 -9.62 -9.22 3.82
C THR A 201 -9.12 -10.42 3.05
N TRP A 202 -8.01 -10.29 2.34
CA TRP A 202 -7.41 -11.35 1.55
C TRP A 202 -5.92 -11.06 1.31
N LYS A 203 -5.11 -12.12 1.39
CA LYS A 203 -3.66 -12.05 1.28
C LYS A 203 -3.16 -12.98 0.19
N HIS A 204 -2.32 -12.46 -0.68
CA HIS A 204 -1.66 -13.20 -1.75
C HIS A 204 -0.15 -12.98 -1.73
N ALA A 205 0.63 -13.94 -2.21
CA ALA A 205 2.06 -13.76 -2.42
C ALA A 205 2.53 -14.51 -3.68
N PHE A 206 3.65 -14.04 -4.22
CA PHE A 206 4.37 -14.76 -5.26
C PHE A 206 5.42 -15.68 -4.63
N TYR A 207 5.42 -16.96 -5.01
CA TYR A 207 6.35 -17.98 -4.54
C TYR A 207 7.35 -18.32 -5.64
N ALA A 208 8.58 -17.83 -5.54
CA ALA A 208 9.67 -18.09 -6.47
C ALA A 208 10.73 -19.01 -5.85
N LEU A 209 11.83 -19.26 -6.56
CA LEU A 209 12.86 -20.23 -6.19
C LEU A 209 13.44 -20.10 -4.78
N SER A 210 13.64 -18.88 -4.28
CA SER A 210 14.20 -18.65 -2.92
C SER A 210 13.15 -18.64 -1.82
N SER A 211 11.86 -18.84 -2.15
CA SER A 211 10.75 -18.69 -1.22
C SER A 211 10.61 -19.84 -0.24
N TYR A 212 11.32 -20.97 -0.45
CA TYR A 212 11.30 -22.13 0.44
C TYR A 212 11.70 -21.78 1.88
N SER A 213 12.61 -20.83 2.06
CA SER A 213 13.02 -20.36 3.39
C SER A 213 11.89 -19.71 4.20
N GLN A 214 10.79 -19.32 3.54
CA GLN A 214 9.61 -18.70 4.14
C GLN A 214 8.34 -19.53 3.89
N LEU A 215 8.45 -20.86 3.87
CA LEU A 215 7.31 -21.76 3.69
C LEU A 215 6.27 -21.60 4.82
N GLU A 216 6.72 -21.37 6.05
CA GLU A 216 5.81 -21.17 7.19
C GLU A 216 5.06 -19.83 7.07
N GLN A 217 5.70 -18.78 6.57
CA GLN A 217 5.02 -17.52 6.26
C GLN A 217 4.04 -17.69 5.10
N ALA A 218 4.40 -18.50 4.09
CA ALA A 218 3.52 -18.78 2.94
C ALA A 218 2.18 -19.41 3.35
N LYS A 219 2.14 -20.19 4.42
CA LYS A 219 0.91 -20.80 4.97
C LYS A 219 -0.08 -19.78 5.56
N GLN A 220 0.33 -18.53 5.73
CA GLN A 220 -0.51 -17.44 6.27
C GLN A 220 -1.25 -16.65 5.18
N PHE A 221 -1.08 -17.02 3.92
CA PHE A 221 -1.72 -16.40 2.78
C PHE A 221 -2.94 -17.23 2.32
N ASP A 222 -3.94 -16.55 1.77
CA ASP A 222 -5.12 -17.20 1.20
C ASP A 222 -4.80 -17.86 -0.14
N ALA A 223 -3.94 -17.23 -0.94
CA ALA A 223 -3.50 -17.77 -2.21
C ALA A 223 -2.02 -17.43 -2.49
N VAL A 224 -1.40 -18.26 -3.30
CA VAL A 224 -0.01 -18.08 -3.72
C VAL A 224 0.12 -18.36 -5.22
N SER A 225 0.69 -17.42 -5.97
CA SER A 225 1.17 -17.67 -7.33
C SER A 225 2.44 -18.53 -7.25
N PHE A 226 2.22 -19.82 -7.34
CA PHE A 226 3.22 -20.88 -7.23
C PHE A 226 3.41 -21.56 -8.59
N GLY A 227 4.60 -22.03 -8.87
CA GLY A 227 4.82 -22.72 -10.14
C GLY A 227 5.00 -21.73 -11.29
N TRP A 228 6.16 -21.14 -11.33
CA TRP A 228 6.54 -20.21 -12.37
C TRP A 228 6.59 -20.90 -13.73
N SER A 229 5.95 -20.27 -14.70
CA SER A 229 6.00 -20.66 -16.09
C SER A 229 6.20 -19.42 -16.96
N HIS A 230 6.65 -19.64 -18.17
CA HIS A 230 6.77 -18.58 -19.16
C HIS A 230 6.13 -19.01 -20.48
N MET A 231 5.44 -18.06 -21.09
CA MET A 231 4.90 -18.20 -22.43
C MET A 231 5.97 -17.70 -23.42
N THR A 232 6.20 -18.47 -24.48
CA THR A 232 7.03 -18.07 -25.61
C THR A 232 6.18 -17.99 -26.87
N TYR A 233 6.64 -17.23 -27.86
CA TYR A 233 5.98 -17.14 -29.16
C TYR A 233 7.00 -16.97 -30.28
N SER A 234 6.85 -17.77 -31.32
CA SER A 234 7.50 -17.57 -32.61
C SER A 234 6.51 -17.84 -33.74
N ALA A 235 6.77 -17.30 -34.93
CA ALA A 235 5.92 -17.56 -36.09
C ALA A 235 5.96 -19.04 -36.57
N GLU A 236 7.02 -19.76 -36.21
CA GLU A 236 7.22 -21.16 -36.60
C GLU A 236 6.53 -22.12 -35.62
N GLU A 237 6.68 -21.88 -34.31
CA GLU A 237 6.20 -22.79 -33.25
C GLU A 237 4.86 -22.38 -32.65
N GLY A 238 4.44 -21.12 -32.90
CA GLY A 238 3.26 -20.54 -32.26
C GLY A 238 3.51 -20.20 -30.77
N ALA A 239 2.43 -20.10 -30.00
CA ALA A 239 2.48 -19.93 -28.56
C ALA A 239 2.82 -21.26 -27.87
N LYS A 240 3.76 -21.22 -26.91
CA LYS A 240 4.19 -22.37 -26.11
C LYS A 240 4.35 -21.99 -24.66
N LEU A 241 3.79 -22.79 -23.75
CA LEU A 241 3.97 -22.65 -22.31
C LEU A 241 5.08 -23.60 -21.83
N SER A 242 6.08 -23.05 -21.14
CA SER A 242 7.14 -23.83 -20.51
C SER A 242 7.14 -23.67 -19.00
N THR A 243 7.22 -24.80 -18.30
CA THR A 243 7.41 -24.87 -16.84
C THR A 243 8.80 -25.38 -16.47
N VAL A 244 9.67 -25.53 -17.47
CA VAL A 244 11.01 -26.12 -17.33
C VAL A 244 12.05 -25.02 -17.41
N LYS A 245 13.13 -25.16 -16.63
CA LYS A 245 14.27 -24.24 -16.70
C LYS A 245 14.95 -24.35 -18.06
N ASP A 246 15.16 -23.19 -18.69
CA ASP A 246 15.98 -23.07 -19.88
C ASP A 246 16.95 -21.89 -19.76
N ASP A 247 17.81 -21.69 -20.76
CA ASP A 247 18.81 -20.63 -20.77
C ASP A 247 18.20 -19.24 -21.03
N SER A 248 16.93 -19.17 -21.46
CA SER A 248 16.25 -17.95 -21.84
C SER A 248 15.40 -17.37 -20.69
N SER A 249 15.00 -18.19 -19.71
CA SER A 249 14.07 -17.80 -18.66
C SER A 249 14.39 -18.42 -17.31
N GLY A 250 14.32 -17.58 -16.27
CA GLY A 250 14.34 -18.01 -14.88
C GLY A 250 12.96 -18.44 -14.33
N PHE A 251 11.91 -18.45 -15.17
CA PHE A 251 10.55 -18.80 -14.78
C PHE A 251 10.29 -20.28 -15.05
N TYR A 252 10.38 -21.10 -14.01
CA TYR A 252 10.14 -22.54 -14.08
C TYR A 252 9.65 -23.09 -12.74
N ILE A 253 9.08 -24.30 -12.74
CA ILE A 253 8.69 -25.00 -11.52
C ILE A 253 9.94 -25.69 -10.96
N PRO A 254 10.44 -25.30 -9.76
CA PRO A 254 11.67 -25.85 -9.21
C PRO A 254 11.50 -27.29 -8.74
N ALA A 255 12.59 -28.04 -8.71
CA ALA A 255 12.65 -29.32 -8.01
C ALA A 255 12.29 -29.13 -6.52
N GLY A 256 11.60 -30.11 -5.92
CA GLY A 256 11.12 -30.02 -4.53
C GLY A 256 9.71 -29.42 -4.39
N TYR A 257 9.03 -29.11 -5.49
CA TYR A 257 7.63 -28.69 -5.45
C TYR A 257 6.72 -29.71 -4.74
N ALA A 258 7.07 -30.99 -4.80
CA ALA A 258 6.33 -32.08 -4.17
C ALA A 258 6.34 -32.02 -2.63
N ASP A 259 7.30 -31.35 -2.03
CA ASP A 259 7.34 -31.10 -0.58
C ASP A 259 6.53 -29.86 -0.19
N VAL A 260 6.52 -28.84 -1.05
CA VAL A 260 5.89 -27.55 -0.79
C VAL A 260 4.40 -27.57 -1.01
N VAL A 261 3.96 -28.17 -2.13
CA VAL A 261 2.55 -28.19 -2.54
C VAL A 261 1.63 -28.83 -1.49
N PRO A 262 1.93 -30.04 -0.96
CA PRO A 262 1.09 -30.63 0.09
C PRO A 262 1.00 -29.76 1.34
N ALA A 263 2.12 -29.16 1.78
CA ALA A 263 2.17 -28.32 2.96
C ALA A 263 1.32 -27.04 2.83
N LEU A 264 1.31 -26.40 1.66
CA LEU A 264 0.47 -25.24 1.39
C LEU A 264 -1.02 -25.61 1.29
N ARG A 265 -1.33 -26.74 0.62
CA ARG A 265 -2.71 -27.22 0.51
C ARG A 265 -3.30 -27.66 1.85
N GLU A 266 -2.51 -28.31 2.70
CA GLU A 266 -2.92 -28.68 4.07
C GLU A 266 -3.24 -27.42 4.90
N ALA A 267 -2.52 -26.33 4.68
CA ALA A 267 -2.81 -25.04 5.28
C ALA A 267 -4.01 -24.29 4.66
N GLY A 268 -4.63 -24.85 3.62
CA GLY A 268 -5.78 -24.25 2.92
C GLY A 268 -5.40 -23.16 1.90
N VAL A 269 -4.12 -23.05 1.54
CA VAL A 269 -3.63 -22.04 0.58
C VAL A 269 -3.98 -22.45 -0.85
N GLU A 270 -4.63 -21.56 -1.60
CA GLU A 270 -4.87 -21.75 -3.01
C GLU A 270 -3.60 -21.57 -3.85
N LEU A 271 -3.37 -22.44 -4.81
CA LEU A 271 -2.21 -22.38 -5.69
C LEU A 271 -2.60 -21.96 -7.10
N LYS A 272 -1.95 -20.93 -7.62
CA LYS A 272 -2.11 -20.43 -8.99
C LYS A 272 -0.84 -20.68 -9.80
N LEU A 273 -0.99 -21.17 -11.02
CA LEU A 273 0.12 -21.21 -11.97
C LEU A 273 0.43 -19.78 -12.42
N ASN A 274 1.64 -19.27 -12.19
CA ASN A 274 2.03 -17.97 -12.70
C ASN A 274 2.54 -18.08 -14.14
N VAL A 275 1.95 -17.36 -15.07
CA VAL A 275 2.30 -17.37 -16.49
C VAL A 275 2.87 -16.01 -16.88
N PHE A 276 4.18 -15.95 -17.02
CA PHE A 276 4.90 -14.71 -17.40
C PHE A 276 5.10 -14.62 -18.90
N MET A 277 4.96 -13.41 -19.46
CA MET A 277 5.42 -13.04 -20.79
C MET A 277 5.59 -11.53 -20.90
N ALA A 278 6.54 -11.06 -21.72
CA ALA A 278 6.79 -9.63 -21.89
C ALA A 278 7.29 -9.28 -23.29
N ASN A 279 7.34 -7.99 -23.59
CA ASN A 279 7.99 -7.40 -24.76
C ASN A 279 7.35 -7.72 -26.13
N ALA A 280 8.15 -7.64 -27.20
CA ALA A 280 7.66 -7.77 -28.57
C ALA A 280 6.98 -9.13 -28.89
N PRO A 281 7.48 -10.29 -28.42
CA PRO A 281 6.80 -11.57 -28.65
C PRO A 281 5.38 -11.61 -28.08
N LEU A 282 5.18 -11.04 -26.87
CA LEU A 282 3.86 -10.93 -26.26
C LEU A 282 2.89 -10.13 -27.13
N ARG A 283 3.29 -8.96 -27.62
CA ARG A 283 2.44 -8.11 -28.47
C ARG A 283 2.08 -8.79 -29.77
N THR A 284 3.05 -9.51 -30.37
CA THR A 284 2.82 -10.25 -31.62
C THR A 284 1.83 -11.40 -31.40
N MET A 285 1.97 -12.16 -30.33
CA MET A 285 1.06 -13.22 -29.96
C MET A 285 -0.38 -12.69 -29.72
N LEU A 286 -0.50 -11.61 -28.97
CA LEU A 286 -1.81 -11.03 -28.64
C LEU A 286 -2.53 -10.46 -29.87
N ALA A 287 -1.81 -9.94 -30.86
CA ALA A 287 -2.39 -9.33 -32.06
C ALA A 287 -3.09 -10.34 -32.98
N ASP A 288 -2.74 -11.64 -32.92
CA ASP A 288 -3.29 -12.68 -33.77
C ASP A 288 -4.27 -13.59 -32.98
N GLU A 289 -5.50 -13.73 -33.49
CA GLU A 289 -6.55 -14.53 -32.84
C GLU A 289 -6.15 -16.01 -32.68
N SER A 290 -5.54 -16.60 -33.70
CA SER A 290 -5.13 -18.00 -33.66
C SER A 290 -4.01 -18.23 -32.64
N SER A 291 -3.13 -17.26 -32.44
CA SER A 291 -2.05 -17.29 -31.46
C SER A 291 -2.58 -17.14 -30.03
N ARG A 292 -3.59 -16.28 -29.82
CA ARG A 292 -4.28 -16.19 -28.53
C ARG A 292 -4.96 -17.50 -28.17
N ALA A 293 -5.73 -18.09 -29.10
CA ALA A 293 -6.40 -19.38 -28.89
C ALA A 293 -5.40 -20.52 -28.59
N ALA A 294 -4.23 -20.53 -29.26
CA ALA A 294 -3.15 -21.46 -28.96
C ALA A 294 -2.58 -21.25 -27.55
N ALA A 295 -2.35 -19.99 -27.12
CA ALA A 295 -1.87 -19.69 -25.78
C ALA A 295 -2.86 -20.13 -24.70
N VAL A 296 -4.16 -19.91 -24.89
CA VAL A 296 -5.21 -20.43 -23.99
C VAL A 296 -5.18 -21.96 -23.93
N THR A 297 -5.03 -22.62 -25.08
CA THR A 297 -4.94 -24.10 -25.15
C THR A 297 -3.74 -24.62 -24.37
N GLU A 298 -2.56 -24.01 -24.49
CA GLU A 298 -1.34 -24.38 -23.76
C GLU A 298 -1.53 -24.23 -22.23
N ILE A 299 -2.15 -23.13 -21.78
CA ILE A 299 -2.45 -22.91 -20.36
C ILE A 299 -3.43 -23.98 -19.84
N MET A 300 -4.52 -24.23 -20.55
CA MET A 300 -5.51 -25.24 -20.15
C MET A 300 -4.92 -26.64 -20.14
N ALA A 301 -4.04 -26.96 -21.10
CA ALA A 301 -3.35 -28.26 -21.14
C ALA A 301 -2.44 -28.45 -19.91
N GLU A 302 -1.72 -27.38 -19.48
CA GLU A 302 -0.89 -27.45 -18.26
C GLU A 302 -1.75 -27.61 -17.00
N LEU A 303 -2.90 -26.95 -16.92
CA LEU A 303 -3.84 -27.12 -15.80
C LEU A 303 -4.54 -28.49 -15.78
N GLY A 304 -4.58 -29.18 -16.90
CA GLY A 304 -5.05 -30.59 -17.00
C GLY A 304 -3.97 -31.64 -16.74
N ARG A 305 -2.68 -31.23 -16.70
CA ARG A 305 -1.54 -32.12 -16.54
C ARG A 305 -1.47 -32.69 -15.13
N VAL A 306 -1.28 -34.03 -15.02
CA VAL A 306 -0.97 -34.69 -13.74
C VAL A 306 0.53 -34.59 -13.46
N TYR A 307 0.90 -34.03 -12.33
CA TYR A 307 2.27 -33.96 -11.86
C TYR A 307 2.69 -35.32 -11.26
N PRO A 308 3.73 -36.01 -11.79
CA PRO A 308 4.04 -37.37 -11.40
C PRO A 308 4.29 -37.53 -9.90
N ASP A 309 5.00 -36.60 -9.27
CA ASP A 309 5.34 -36.69 -7.85
C ASP A 309 4.17 -36.37 -6.91
N LEU A 310 3.08 -35.81 -7.43
CA LEU A 310 1.87 -35.50 -6.68
C LEU A 310 0.71 -36.44 -6.98
N GLY A 311 0.64 -36.97 -8.19
CA GLY A 311 -0.48 -37.75 -8.69
C GLY A 311 -1.72 -36.92 -9.07
N TYR A 312 -1.62 -35.58 -9.06
CA TYR A 312 -2.70 -34.65 -9.43
C TYR A 312 -2.12 -33.32 -9.95
N ASN A 313 -2.98 -32.44 -10.48
CA ASN A 313 -2.63 -31.05 -10.77
C ASN A 313 -2.87 -30.18 -9.53
N PRO A 314 -1.87 -29.39 -9.05
CA PRO A 314 -2.02 -28.62 -7.83
C PRO A 314 -2.80 -27.30 -7.99
N TYR A 315 -2.98 -26.79 -9.21
CA TYR A 315 -3.43 -25.43 -9.46
C TYR A 315 -4.96 -25.30 -9.51
N SER A 316 -5.50 -24.39 -8.72
CA SER A 316 -6.91 -23.98 -8.74
C SER A 316 -7.21 -22.90 -9.79
N GLY A 317 -6.21 -22.43 -10.51
CA GLY A 317 -6.31 -21.39 -11.53
C GLY A 317 -4.94 -20.86 -11.94
N VAL A 318 -4.94 -19.71 -12.59
CA VAL A 318 -3.72 -19.05 -13.09
C VAL A 318 -3.62 -17.60 -12.64
N THR A 319 -2.39 -17.09 -12.60
CA THR A 319 -2.07 -15.66 -12.54
C THR A 319 -1.37 -15.30 -13.84
N ILE A 320 -1.99 -14.45 -14.65
CA ILE A 320 -1.39 -13.91 -15.88
C ILE A 320 -0.53 -12.70 -15.50
N ASP A 321 0.74 -12.80 -15.82
CA ASP A 321 1.78 -11.81 -15.53
C ASP A 321 2.40 -11.35 -16.85
N PHE A 322 1.57 -10.64 -17.65
CA PHE A 322 1.94 -10.14 -18.97
C PHE A 322 2.31 -8.67 -18.87
N GLU A 323 3.61 -8.39 -19.07
CA GLU A 323 4.18 -7.09 -18.77
C GLU A 323 4.52 -6.25 -20.02
N GLY A 324 4.59 -4.92 -19.81
CA GLY A 324 5.02 -3.96 -20.81
C GLY A 324 3.99 -3.68 -21.92
N LEU A 325 2.72 -3.96 -21.67
CA LEU A 325 1.62 -3.63 -22.57
C LEU A 325 1.40 -2.12 -22.70
N ARG A 326 1.00 -1.69 -23.87
CA ARG A 326 0.74 -0.30 -24.23
C ARG A 326 -0.72 -0.11 -24.67
N ALA A 327 -1.17 1.12 -24.78
CA ALA A 327 -2.53 1.44 -25.22
C ALA A 327 -2.96 0.70 -26.49
N ALA A 328 -2.03 0.50 -27.44
CA ALA A 328 -2.28 -0.24 -28.68
C ALA A 328 -2.53 -1.75 -28.45
N ASP A 329 -2.08 -2.30 -27.34
CA ASP A 329 -2.20 -3.73 -27.01
C ASP A 329 -3.47 -4.04 -26.21
N LYS A 330 -4.16 -3.00 -25.71
CA LYS A 330 -5.28 -3.11 -24.76
C LYS A 330 -6.41 -4.00 -25.26
N GLU A 331 -6.89 -3.79 -26.49
CA GLU A 331 -7.99 -4.56 -27.06
C GLU A 331 -7.63 -6.04 -27.25
N SER A 332 -6.42 -6.31 -27.75
CA SER A 332 -5.95 -7.67 -27.95
C SER A 332 -5.70 -8.40 -26.64
N PHE A 333 -5.22 -7.70 -25.62
CA PHE A 333 -5.10 -8.27 -24.27
C PHE A 333 -6.47 -8.56 -23.65
N ASN A 334 -7.44 -7.65 -23.78
CA ASN A 334 -8.82 -7.88 -23.33
C ASN A 334 -9.44 -9.10 -24.04
N ALA A 335 -9.21 -9.28 -25.33
CA ALA A 335 -9.69 -10.45 -26.07
C ALA A 335 -9.06 -11.76 -25.52
N PHE A 336 -7.74 -11.80 -25.32
CA PHE A 336 -7.07 -12.94 -24.68
C PHE A 336 -7.63 -13.25 -23.30
N MET A 337 -7.79 -12.25 -22.44
CA MET A 337 -8.33 -12.42 -21.10
C MET A 337 -9.79 -12.89 -21.10
N THR A 338 -10.59 -12.46 -22.10
CA THR A 338 -11.98 -12.94 -22.29
C THR A 338 -12.02 -14.41 -22.65
N GLU A 339 -11.19 -14.84 -23.62
CA GLU A 339 -11.07 -16.23 -24.05
C GLU A 339 -10.61 -17.14 -22.88
N LEU A 340 -9.57 -16.69 -22.15
CA LEU A 340 -9.01 -17.44 -21.03
C LEU A 340 -9.98 -17.51 -19.84
N SER A 341 -10.65 -16.40 -19.49
CA SER A 341 -11.65 -16.35 -18.43
C SER A 341 -12.79 -17.34 -18.69
N ALA A 342 -13.31 -17.36 -19.92
CA ALA A 342 -14.38 -18.30 -20.29
C ALA A 342 -13.93 -19.76 -20.16
N ALA A 343 -12.72 -20.09 -20.61
CA ALA A 343 -12.17 -21.45 -20.52
C ALA A 343 -11.94 -21.89 -19.07
N LEU A 344 -11.36 -21.03 -18.23
CA LEU A 344 -11.10 -21.34 -16.83
C LEU A 344 -12.38 -21.50 -16.01
N HIS A 345 -13.30 -20.56 -16.12
CA HIS A 345 -14.55 -20.57 -15.36
C HIS A 345 -15.45 -21.75 -15.75
N ALA A 346 -15.40 -22.21 -17.01
CA ALA A 346 -16.10 -23.42 -17.45
C ALA A 346 -15.60 -24.67 -16.71
N GLU A 347 -14.36 -24.70 -16.24
CA GLU A 347 -13.77 -25.77 -15.43
C GLU A 347 -13.76 -25.46 -13.91
N GLY A 348 -14.42 -24.40 -13.47
CA GLY A 348 -14.45 -23.98 -12.07
C GLY A 348 -13.09 -23.52 -11.53
N LYS A 349 -12.20 -23.05 -12.43
CA LYS A 349 -10.88 -22.49 -12.09
C LYS A 349 -10.93 -20.97 -12.09
N THR A 350 -10.04 -20.34 -11.33
CA THR A 350 -9.98 -18.89 -11.16
C THR A 350 -8.91 -18.24 -12.03
N LEU A 351 -9.15 -16.96 -12.39
CA LEU A 351 -8.25 -16.12 -13.17
C LEU A 351 -7.79 -14.92 -12.34
N TYR A 352 -6.49 -14.80 -12.13
CA TYR A 352 -5.85 -13.60 -11.59
C TYR A 352 -5.04 -12.91 -12.68
N ALA A 353 -4.94 -11.58 -12.61
CA ALA A 353 -4.08 -10.78 -13.49
C ALA A 353 -3.13 -9.92 -12.66
N ALA A 354 -1.83 -10.09 -12.83
CA ALA A 354 -0.82 -9.15 -12.35
C ALA A 354 -0.64 -8.07 -13.41
N VAL A 355 -0.81 -6.81 -13.02
CA VAL A 355 -0.86 -5.68 -13.94
C VAL A 355 0.04 -4.53 -13.48
N MET A 356 0.63 -3.82 -14.44
CA MET A 356 1.47 -2.66 -14.17
C MET A 356 0.62 -1.46 -13.75
N PRO A 357 1.16 -0.57 -12.90
CA PRO A 357 0.42 0.57 -12.36
C PRO A 357 0.29 1.72 -13.37
N ALA A 358 -0.79 2.50 -13.28
CA ALA A 358 -0.81 3.82 -13.88
C ALA A 358 0.23 4.72 -13.18
N VAL A 359 0.99 5.49 -13.96
CA VAL A 359 2.03 6.40 -13.44
C VAL A 359 1.60 7.84 -13.69
N TYR A 360 1.67 8.67 -12.66
CA TYR A 360 1.28 10.07 -12.74
C TYR A 360 2.10 10.82 -13.81
N GLY A 361 1.41 11.43 -14.77
CA GLY A 361 2.03 12.21 -15.85
C GLY A 361 2.75 11.37 -16.91
N ASP A 362 2.58 10.05 -16.90
CA ASP A 362 3.19 9.13 -17.86
C ASP A 362 2.15 8.11 -18.36
N ALA A 363 2.19 7.83 -19.66
CA ALA A 363 1.37 6.80 -20.32
C ALA A 363 2.13 5.47 -20.48
N TYR A 364 3.16 5.22 -19.67
CA TYR A 364 4.04 4.07 -19.85
C TYR A 364 3.33 2.72 -19.72
N PHE A 365 2.35 2.59 -18.82
CA PHE A 365 1.64 1.34 -18.58
C PHE A 365 0.13 1.45 -18.86
N ASP A 366 -0.22 2.07 -19.96
CA ASP A 366 -1.61 2.35 -20.36
C ASP A 366 -2.29 1.19 -21.13
N GLY A 367 -1.65 0.00 -21.18
CA GLY A 367 -2.15 -1.19 -21.89
C GLY A 367 -3.20 -2.00 -21.13
N TYR A 368 -3.55 -1.63 -19.90
CA TYR A 368 -4.50 -2.39 -19.07
C TYR A 368 -5.84 -1.66 -18.97
N ASP A 369 -6.92 -2.41 -19.17
CA ASP A 369 -8.30 -1.93 -19.01
C ASP A 369 -8.85 -2.47 -17.68
N PHE A 370 -8.75 -1.66 -16.64
CA PHE A 370 -9.14 -2.09 -15.29
C PHE A 370 -10.64 -2.44 -15.19
N LYS A 371 -11.49 -1.78 -15.98
CA LYS A 371 -12.93 -2.11 -16.01
C LYS A 371 -13.17 -3.51 -16.55
N THR A 372 -12.59 -3.82 -17.73
CA THR A 372 -12.72 -5.13 -18.35
C THR A 372 -12.07 -6.22 -17.48
N LEU A 373 -10.84 -5.97 -16.98
CA LEU A 373 -10.14 -6.93 -16.12
C LEU A 373 -10.89 -7.17 -14.80
N GLY A 374 -11.47 -6.14 -14.19
CA GLY A 374 -12.31 -6.27 -12.99
C GLY A 374 -13.56 -7.12 -13.20
N THR A 375 -14.09 -7.16 -14.44
CA THR A 375 -15.22 -8.03 -14.82
C THR A 375 -14.77 -9.47 -15.03
N LEU A 376 -13.68 -9.68 -15.76
CA LEU A 376 -13.21 -10.99 -16.21
C LEU A 376 -12.44 -11.77 -15.15
N CYS A 377 -11.66 -11.06 -14.31
CA CYS A 377 -10.80 -11.70 -13.32
C CYS A 377 -11.49 -11.85 -11.96
N ASP A 378 -11.09 -12.87 -11.22
CA ASP A 378 -11.44 -13.04 -9.80
C ASP A 378 -10.62 -12.09 -8.92
N ARG A 379 -9.37 -11.79 -9.33
CA ARG A 379 -8.49 -10.79 -8.71
C ARG A 379 -7.64 -10.07 -9.76
N VAL A 380 -7.44 -8.77 -9.53
CA VAL A 380 -6.50 -7.94 -10.29
C VAL A 380 -5.41 -7.46 -9.34
N ILE A 381 -4.20 -7.96 -9.52
CA ILE A 381 -3.03 -7.68 -8.66
C ILE A 381 -2.27 -6.50 -9.26
N LEU A 382 -2.39 -5.34 -8.65
CA LEU A 382 -1.76 -4.10 -9.11
C LEU A 382 -0.33 -4.01 -8.56
N MET A 383 0.66 -4.12 -9.42
CA MET A 383 2.09 -4.04 -9.08
C MET A 383 2.55 -2.60 -8.89
N ALA A 384 1.98 -1.90 -7.89
CA ALA A 384 2.27 -0.50 -7.59
C ALA A 384 3.58 -0.35 -6.78
N HIS A 385 4.67 -0.85 -7.34
CA HIS A 385 6.01 -0.83 -6.76
C HIS A 385 7.09 -0.62 -7.85
N ASP A 386 8.37 -0.69 -7.49
CA ASP A 386 9.53 -0.56 -8.39
C ASP A 386 9.64 0.79 -9.12
N TYR A 387 9.21 1.86 -8.45
CA TYR A 387 9.30 3.23 -9.00
C TYR A 387 10.72 3.82 -8.95
N ALA A 388 11.67 3.15 -8.27
CA ALA A 388 13.04 3.63 -8.15
C ALA A 388 13.79 3.51 -9.49
N ALA A 389 14.56 4.54 -9.85
CA ALA A 389 15.49 4.43 -10.95
C ALA A 389 16.56 3.38 -10.64
N SER A 390 16.97 2.59 -11.64
CA SER A 390 18.08 1.65 -11.55
C SER A 390 19.42 2.27 -11.99
N ASP A 391 19.36 3.33 -12.79
CA ASP A 391 20.50 4.05 -13.37
C ASP A 391 20.28 5.55 -13.26
N LEU A 392 21.24 6.25 -12.68
CA LEU A 392 21.29 7.70 -12.53
C LEU A 392 22.45 8.34 -13.31
N THR A 393 22.72 7.84 -14.51
CA THR A 393 23.70 8.44 -15.43
C THR A 393 23.35 9.92 -15.64
N GLY A 394 24.32 10.81 -15.44
CA GLY A 394 24.13 12.26 -15.50
C GLY A 394 23.90 12.93 -14.15
N PHE A 395 23.74 12.16 -13.05
CA PHE A 395 23.52 12.70 -11.70
C PHE A 395 24.67 12.43 -10.72
N LEU A 396 25.85 11.99 -11.21
CA LEU A 396 27.07 11.87 -10.40
C LEU A 396 27.38 13.18 -9.69
N GLY A 397 27.85 13.11 -8.44
CA GLY A 397 28.15 14.28 -7.61
C GLY A 397 26.91 15.01 -7.10
N SER A 398 25.72 14.42 -7.22
CA SER A 398 24.47 14.97 -6.71
C SER A 398 23.82 14.07 -5.63
N ARG A 399 22.75 14.56 -5.01
CA ARG A 399 21.89 13.80 -4.10
C ARG A 399 20.57 13.39 -4.77
N TYR A 400 20.51 13.31 -6.08
CA TYR A 400 19.28 13.04 -6.83
C TYR A 400 18.64 11.68 -6.49
N TYR A 401 19.45 10.67 -6.10
CA TYR A 401 18.98 9.36 -5.61
C TYR A 401 17.97 9.44 -4.46
N ARG A 402 17.97 10.54 -3.69
CA ARG A 402 17.01 10.75 -2.60
C ARG A 402 15.58 10.97 -3.11
N ASN A 403 15.39 11.28 -4.38
CA ASN A 403 14.10 11.44 -5.02
C ASN A 403 13.57 10.12 -5.63
N HIS A 404 14.30 9.01 -5.41
CA HIS A 404 14.00 7.71 -6.02
C HIS A 404 13.80 6.60 -4.97
N PRO A 405 12.87 6.73 -4.00
CA PRO A 405 12.48 5.62 -3.13
C PRO A 405 11.81 4.50 -3.92
N CYS A 406 11.80 3.27 -3.37
CA CYS A 406 11.30 2.08 -4.07
C CYS A 406 9.80 2.20 -4.40
N ALA A 407 8.98 2.57 -3.42
CA ALA A 407 7.54 2.68 -3.58
C ALA A 407 6.96 3.88 -2.80
N PRO A 408 7.15 5.14 -3.27
CA PRO A 408 6.64 6.31 -2.57
C PRO A 408 5.11 6.31 -2.50
N LEU A 409 4.56 6.53 -1.31
CA LEU A 409 3.12 6.41 -1.02
C LEU A 409 2.23 7.16 -2.01
N TYR A 410 2.59 8.40 -2.37
CA TYR A 410 1.77 9.20 -3.29
C TYR A 410 1.64 8.60 -4.69
N LYS A 411 2.68 7.87 -5.19
CA LYS A 411 2.62 7.14 -6.46
C LYS A 411 1.81 5.86 -6.33
N VAL A 412 2.01 5.12 -5.23
CA VAL A 412 1.22 3.91 -4.92
C VAL A 412 -0.26 4.26 -4.84
N TYR A 413 -0.61 5.28 -4.07
CA TYR A 413 -2.00 5.71 -3.93
C TYR A 413 -2.59 6.20 -5.26
N TYR A 414 -1.82 6.94 -6.09
CA TYR A 414 -2.25 7.34 -7.42
C TYR A 414 -2.63 6.13 -8.28
N ALA A 415 -1.77 5.11 -8.32
CA ALA A 415 -2.03 3.90 -9.10
C ALA A 415 -3.27 3.15 -8.59
N VAL A 416 -3.39 2.96 -7.28
CA VAL A 416 -4.52 2.27 -6.65
C VAL A 416 -5.83 3.00 -6.91
N ARG A 417 -5.90 4.32 -6.67
CA ARG A 417 -7.12 5.10 -6.89
C ARG A 417 -7.54 5.12 -8.36
N THR A 418 -6.56 5.16 -9.29
CA THR A 418 -6.84 5.17 -10.73
C THR A 418 -7.49 3.85 -11.15
N ALA A 419 -6.92 2.73 -10.74
CA ALA A 419 -7.48 1.41 -11.03
C ALA A 419 -8.85 1.21 -10.35
N ALA A 420 -8.97 1.56 -9.06
CA ALA A 420 -10.20 1.39 -8.29
C ALA A 420 -11.38 2.20 -8.87
N ARG A 421 -11.13 3.39 -9.42
CA ARG A 421 -12.18 4.23 -10.05
C ARG A 421 -12.73 3.65 -11.35
N GLU A 422 -11.93 2.87 -12.07
CA GLU A 422 -12.35 2.25 -13.34
C GLU A 422 -13.09 0.93 -13.11
N MET A 423 -12.87 0.26 -11.97
CA MET A 423 -13.49 -1.03 -11.65
C MET A 423 -14.90 -0.85 -11.07
N ASP A 424 -15.84 -1.70 -11.49
CA ASP A 424 -17.18 -1.73 -10.90
C ASP A 424 -17.17 -2.30 -9.47
N ASP A 425 -16.20 -3.17 -9.15
CA ASP A 425 -15.96 -3.73 -7.80
C ASP A 425 -14.48 -3.58 -7.40
N PRO A 426 -14.11 -2.50 -6.69
CA PRO A 426 -12.75 -2.30 -6.18
C PRO A 426 -12.26 -3.38 -5.21
N ALA A 427 -13.15 -4.19 -4.62
CA ALA A 427 -12.74 -5.29 -3.73
C ALA A 427 -11.99 -6.42 -4.45
N LYS A 428 -12.12 -6.51 -5.77
CA LYS A 428 -11.32 -7.41 -6.61
C LYS A 428 -9.89 -6.89 -6.88
N LEU A 429 -9.63 -5.59 -6.66
CA LEU A 429 -8.30 -5.03 -6.79
C LEU A 429 -7.46 -5.40 -5.57
N THR A 430 -6.23 -5.83 -5.80
CA THR A 430 -5.27 -6.23 -4.78
C THR A 430 -4.01 -5.38 -4.92
N LEU A 431 -3.62 -4.66 -3.87
CA LEU A 431 -2.36 -3.90 -3.88
C LEU A 431 -1.18 -4.85 -3.73
N ALA A 432 -0.31 -4.92 -4.72
CA ALA A 432 0.98 -5.58 -4.58
C ALA A 432 2.02 -4.63 -3.97
N VAL A 433 2.68 -5.11 -2.91
CA VAL A 433 3.82 -4.45 -2.27
C VAL A 433 5.09 -5.25 -2.53
N SER A 434 6.21 -4.56 -2.72
CA SER A 434 7.52 -5.18 -2.95
C SER A 434 8.44 -4.88 -1.79
N MET A 435 9.27 -5.85 -1.42
CA MET A 435 10.33 -5.72 -0.41
C MET A 435 11.69 -5.38 -1.04
N ASP A 436 11.68 -4.84 -2.26
CA ASP A 436 12.90 -4.38 -2.91
C ASP A 436 13.57 -3.24 -2.13
N ALA A 437 14.88 -3.25 -2.11
CA ALA A 437 15.69 -2.23 -1.50
C ALA A 437 16.71 -1.70 -2.50
N ARG A 438 16.99 -0.39 -2.45
CA ARG A 438 17.89 0.30 -3.39
C ARG A 438 19.03 0.95 -2.66
N ALA A 439 20.24 0.43 -2.87
CA ALA A 439 21.46 0.95 -2.28
C ALA A 439 22.28 1.73 -3.30
N TRP A 440 22.66 2.96 -2.94
CA TRP A 440 23.42 3.90 -3.75
C TRP A 440 24.77 4.18 -3.08
N GLN A 441 25.86 4.11 -3.85
CA GLN A 441 27.19 4.50 -3.35
C GLN A 441 27.32 6.02 -3.34
N THR A 442 27.80 6.54 -2.21
CA THR A 442 28.04 7.97 -2.02
C THR A 442 29.44 8.22 -1.48
N ASP A 443 29.88 9.47 -1.51
CA ASP A 443 31.02 9.92 -0.71
C ASP A 443 30.60 10.28 0.73
N ALA A 444 31.56 10.80 1.51
CA ALA A 444 31.32 11.22 2.90
C ALA A 444 30.34 12.40 3.02
N ASP A 445 30.20 13.23 1.97
CA ASP A 445 29.26 14.34 1.90
C ASP A 445 27.88 13.90 1.40
N GLY A 446 27.69 12.63 1.09
CA GLY A 446 26.46 12.05 0.57
C GLY A 446 26.20 12.39 -0.90
N LEU A 447 27.24 12.62 -1.70
CA LEU A 447 27.13 12.82 -3.13
C LEU A 447 27.33 11.49 -3.88
N LEU A 448 26.52 11.24 -4.90
CA LEU A 448 26.51 9.99 -5.67
C LEU A 448 27.87 9.73 -6.35
N THR A 449 28.46 8.56 -6.10
CA THR A 449 29.75 8.15 -6.69
C THR A 449 29.63 7.01 -7.71
N ALA A 450 28.49 6.30 -7.74
CA ALA A 450 28.18 5.28 -8.73
C ALA A 450 26.76 5.45 -9.28
N VAL A 451 26.61 5.35 -10.61
CA VAL A 451 25.34 5.63 -11.31
C VAL A 451 24.30 4.52 -11.18
N ARG A 452 24.72 3.31 -10.84
CA ARG A 452 23.82 2.15 -10.72
C ARG A 452 23.60 1.77 -9.26
N SER A 453 22.34 1.53 -8.92
CA SER A 453 21.97 0.98 -7.61
C SER A 453 22.27 -0.51 -7.52
N THR A 454 22.37 -1.00 -6.29
CA THR A 454 22.33 -2.42 -5.99
C THR A 454 21.07 -2.76 -5.20
N HIS A 455 20.71 -4.05 -5.17
CA HIS A 455 19.49 -4.58 -4.56
C HIS A 455 19.84 -5.53 -3.41
N PRO A 456 20.14 -5.03 -2.21
CA PRO A 456 20.47 -5.89 -1.09
C PRO A 456 19.25 -6.71 -0.63
N LEU A 457 19.47 -7.98 -0.34
CA LEU A 457 18.45 -8.87 0.23
C LEU A 457 18.07 -8.41 1.64
N GLN A 458 16.86 -8.78 2.11
CA GLN A 458 16.36 -8.42 3.44
C GLN A 458 17.32 -8.79 4.59
N THR A 459 18.02 -9.92 4.49
CA THR A 459 19.05 -10.32 5.46
C THR A 459 20.22 -9.35 5.53
N THR A 460 20.62 -8.81 4.37
CA THR A 460 21.67 -7.78 4.28
C THR A 460 21.17 -6.45 4.83
N VAL A 461 19.95 -6.05 4.49
CA VAL A 461 19.33 -4.83 5.02
C VAL A 461 19.27 -4.91 6.55
N TYR A 462 18.75 -6.01 7.11
CA TYR A 462 18.68 -6.23 8.55
C TYR A 462 20.05 -6.11 9.22
N LYS A 463 21.08 -6.80 8.67
CA LYS A 463 22.46 -6.70 9.17
C LYS A 463 22.95 -5.24 9.20
N ARG A 464 22.60 -4.43 8.21
CA ARG A 464 23.00 -3.02 8.14
C ARG A 464 22.22 -2.15 9.13
N LEU A 465 20.93 -2.40 9.32
CA LEU A 465 20.13 -1.70 10.34
C LEU A 465 20.65 -1.94 11.76
N CYS A 466 21.16 -3.12 12.05
CA CYS A 466 21.78 -3.46 13.34
C CYS A 466 23.22 -2.94 13.51
N GLN A 467 23.84 -2.33 12.51
CA GLN A 467 25.22 -1.85 12.55
C GLN A 467 25.31 -0.54 13.35
N SER A 468 26.33 -0.40 14.19
CA SER A 468 26.41 0.70 15.18
C SER A 468 26.59 2.10 14.58
N ASP A 469 27.12 2.20 13.34
CA ASP A 469 27.31 3.46 12.61
C ASP A 469 26.18 3.75 11.62
N THR A 470 25.13 2.95 11.60
CA THR A 470 23.96 3.19 10.75
C THR A 470 23.13 4.35 11.28
N VAL A 471 22.85 5.29 10.41
CA VAL A 471 21.91 6.38 10.66
C VAL A 471 20.64 6.07 9.90
N MET A 472 19.54 5.85 10.63
CA MET A 472 18.21 5.61 10.09
C MET A 472 17.44 6.93 9.99
N GLY A 473 16.55 7.03 9.00
CA GLY A 473 15.67 8.17 8.84
C GLY A 473 14.39 7.81 8.08
N TRP A 474 13.51 8.78 8.01
CA TRP A 474 12.21 8.67 7.38
C TRP A 474 12.02 9.80 6.36
N SER A 475 11.38 9.53 5.26
CA SER A 475 10.98 10.54 4.28
C SER A 475 9.47 10.82 4.41
N ASP A 476 9.12 11.99 4.94
CA ASP A 476 7.70 12.38 5.06
C ASP A 476 7.01 12.53 3.70
N THR A 477 7.76 12.93 2.67
CA THR A 477 7.25 13.08 1.30
C THR A 477 6.96 11.72 0.66
N ALA A 478 7.88 10.76 0.81
CA ALA A 478 7.74 9.43 0.21
C ALA A 478 7.01 8.44 1.11
N ARG A 479 6.95 8.72 2.42
CA ARG A 479 6.47 7.80 3.46
C ARG A 479 7.22 6.47 3.41
N SER A 480 8.54 6.57 3.34
CA SER A 480 9.46 5.43 3.21
C SER A 480 10.69 5.62 4.09
N PRO A 481 11.19 4.54 4.71
CA PRO A 481 12.41 4.58 5.50
C PRO A 481 13.65 4.59 4.60
N TRP A 482 14.73 5.18 5.14
CA TRP A 482 16.05 5.12 4.56
C TRP A 482 17.12 4.96 5.65
N CYS A 483 18.29 4.46 5.27
CA CYS A 483 19.45 4.53 6.16
C CYS A 483 20.73 4.87 5.39
N THR A 484 21.74 5.31 6.14
CA THR A 484 23.12 5.43 5.67
C THR A 484 24.04 4.62 6.55
N TYR A 485 25.04 3.99 5.97
CA TYR A 485 26.05 3.20 6.67
C TYR A 485 27.35 3.16 5.89
N SER A 486 28.44 2.70 6.53
CA SER A 486 29.70 2.42 5.86
C SER A 486 29.91 0.92 5.73
N THR A 487 30.43 0.48 4.59
CA THR A 487 30.84 -0.91 4.40
C THR A 487 32.19 -1.18 5.09
N GLU A 488 32.55 -2.43 5.27
CA GLU A 488 33.87 -2.84 5.80
C GLU A 488 35.05 -2.30 4.97
N SER A 489 34.82 -2.03 3.68
CA SER A 489 35.80 -1.41 2.78
C SER A 489 35.82 0.13 2.84
N GLY A 490 35.04 0.74 3.72
CA GLY A 490 34.97 2.20 3.89
C GLY A 490 34.10 2.92 2.85
N GLN A 491 33.28 2.22 2.07
CA GLN A 491 32.34 2.85 1.16
C GLN A 491 31.12 3.35 1.92
N HIS A 492 30.69 4.59 1.65
CA HIS A 492 29.45 5.14 2.17
C HIS A 492 28.29 4.73 1.28
N ILE A 493 27.20 4.27 1.91
CA ILE A 493 25.97 3.80 1.23
C ILE A 493 24.78 4.56 1.76
N PHE A 494 23.91 4.98 0.85
CA PHE A 494 22.54 5.38 1.14
C PHE A 494 21.60 4.28 0.66
N LEU A 495 20.67 3.87 1.52
CA LEU A 495 19.76 2.76 1.25
C LEU A 495 18.30 3.19 1.43
N TRP A 496 17.48 3.05 0.38
CA TRP A 496 16.04 3.00 0.48
C TRP A 496 15.57 1.58 0.72
N TYR A 497 14.62 1.36 1.62
CA TYR A 497 14.01 0.05 1.89
C TYR A 497 12.54 0.20 2.29
N GLU A 498 11.83 -0.90 2.42
CA GLU A 498 10.46 -0.95 2.95
C GLU A 498 10.46 -1.64 4.32
N ASP A 499 9.62 -1.15 5.22
CA ASP A 499 9.43 -1.67 6.57
C ASP A 499 7.94 -1.87 6.90
N ALA A 500 7.62 -2.31 8.11
CA ALA A 500 6.25 -2.52 8.57
C ALA A 500 5.44 -1.22 8.54
N ARG A 501 6.04 -0.09 8.94
CA ARG A 501 5.37 1.22 8.95
C ARG A 501 5.02 1.67 7.53
N SER A 502 5.98 1.68 6.62
CA SER A 502 5.77 2.12 5.23
C SER A 502 4.76 1.23 4.50
N THR A 503 4.77 -0.09 4.79
CA THR A 503 3.81 -1.05 4.24
C THR A 503 2.41 -0.81 4.80
N ALA A 504 2.26 -0.68 6.12
CA ALA A 504 0.97 -0.42 6.76
C ALA A 504 0.31 0.86 6.25
N GLU A 505 1.07 1.96 6.07
CA GLU A 505 0.54 3.22 5.54
C GLU A 505 0.03 3.08 4.09
N LYS A 506 0.73 2.32 3.24
CA LYS A 506 0.29 2.04 1.86
C LYS A 506 -1.00 1.24 1.83
N LEU A 507 -1.10 0.18 2.64
CA LEU A 507 -2.30 -0.64 2.75
C LEU A 507 -3.49 0.17 3.30
N ALA A 508 -3.26 0.96 4.35
CA ALA A 508 -4.30 1.81 4.92
C ALA A 508 -4.83 2.85 3.93
N CYS A 509 -3.95 3.47 3.13
CA CYS A 509 -4.37 4.39 2.08
C CYS A 509 -5.14 3.69 0.95
N ALA A 510 -4.77 2.46 0.57
CA ALA A 510 -5.52 1.67 -0.41
C ALA A 510 -6.96 1.37 0.07
N LYS A 511 -7.13 1.08 1.36
CA LYS A 511 -8.43 0.83 1.99
C LYS A 511 -9.38 2.04 1.92
N LEU A 512 -8.85 3.26 1.86
CA LEU A 512 -9.66 4.48 1.70
C LEU A 512 -10.48 4.48 0.40
N VAL A 513 -10.02 3.79 -0.64
CA VAL A 513 -10.70 3.65 -1.94
C VAL A 513 -11.27 2.26 -2.17
N GLY A 514 -11.45 1.48 -1.09
CA GLY A 514 -12.13 0.17 -1.13
C GLY A 514 -11.22 -1.02 -1.43
N VAL A 515 -9.91 -0.84 -1.51
CA VAL A 515 -8.95 -1.92 -1.77
C VAL A 515 -8.44 -2.48 -0.45
N THR A 516 -8.95 -3.64 -0.05
CA THR A 516 -8.69 -4.27 1.26
C THR A 516 -7.83 -5.53 1.17
N SER A 517 -7.34 -5.88 -0.01
CA SER A 517 -6.51 -7.06 -0.23
C SER A 517 -5.07 -6.69 -0.58
N VAL A 518 -4.13 -7.56 -0.21
CA VAL A 518 -2.69 -7.35 -0.41
C VAL A 518 -2.06 -8.54 -1.13
N SER A 519 -1.11 -8.25 -1.99
CA SER A 519 -0.17 -9.21 -2.58
C SER A 519 1.26 -8.83 -2.22
N VAL A 520 2.15 -9.79 -2.11
CA VAL A 520 3.56 -9.52 -1.78
C VAL A 520 4.47 -10.05 -2.88
N TRP A 521 5.28 -9.19 -3.43
CA TRP A 521 6.43 -9.51 -4.25
C TRP A 521 7.70 -9.48 -3.39
N ARG A 522 8.27 -10.55 -2.96
CA ARG A 522 7.82 -11.96 -3.04
C ARG A 522 8.25 -12.71 -1.77
N LEU A 523 7.68 -13.87 -1.53
CA LEU A 523 8.15 -14.81 -0.51
C LEU A 523 9.64 -15.12 -0.67
N GLY A 524 10.33 -15.31 0.45
CA GLY A 524 11.78 -15.42 0.51
C GLY A 524 12.50 -14.07 0.70
N LEU A 525 11.79 -12.95 0.50
CA LEU A 525 12.32 -11.59 0.68
C LEU A 525 11.57 -10.77 1.74
N ILE A 526 10.49 -11.31 2.33
CA ILE A 526 9.70 -10.57 3.33
C ILE A 526 10.52 -10.43 4.62
N PRO A 527 10.76 -9.22 5.10
CA PRO A 527 11.37 -9.02 6.41
C PRO A 527 10.47 -9.55 7.53
N ASP A 528 11.06 -10.36 8.43
CA ASP A 528 10.38 -10.98 9.56
C ASP A 528 11.36 -10.97 10.75
N TYR A 529 11.68 -9.77 11.22
CA TYR A 529 12.64 -9.51 12.28
C TYR A 529 12.00 -8.67 13.38
N ALA A 530 11.60 -9.32 14.45
CA ALA A 530 10.86 -8.73 15.56
C ALA A 530 11.72 -7.87 16.52
N ASP A 531 12.64 -7.07 15.99
CA ASP A 531 13.45 -6.14 16.77
C ASP A 531 12.70 -4.81 16.96
N GLU A 532 12.37 -4.49 18.21
CA GLU A 532 11.73 -3.23 18.57
C GLU A 532 12.58 -2.03 18.10
N GLY A 533 11.94 -1.07 17.46
CA GLY A 533 12.59 0.15 16.95
C GLY A 533 13.15 0.06 15.54
N LEU A 534 13.32 -1.12 14.95
CA LEU A 534 13.70 -1.26 13.54
C LEU A 534 12.50 -1.27 12.60
N HIS A 535 11.31 -1.61 13.10
CA HIS A 535 10.08 -1.80 12.31
C HIS A 535 10.25 -2.76 11.11
N TYR A 536 11.22 -3.70 11.21
CA TYR A 536 11.61 -4.57 10.11
C TYR A 536 10.94 -5.95 10.20
N ASP A 537 9.71 -5.98 10.70
CA ASP A 537 8.76 -7.09 10.69
C ASP A 537 7.56 -6.75 9.81
N VAL A 538 7.70 -6.94 8.50
CA VAL A 538 6.66 -6.60 7.52
C VAL A 538 5.49 -7.57 7.58
N MET A 539 5.72 -8.84 8.00
CA MET A 539 4.62 -9.81 8.17
C MET A 539 3.55 -9.31 9.13
N SER A 540 3.94 -8.56 10.17
CA SER A 540 2.99 -8.00 11.13
C SER A 540 2.09 -6.90 10.55
N ALA A 541 2.47 -6.29 9.43
CA ALA A 541 1.73 -5.23 8.74
C ALA A 541 0.74 -5.75 7.68
N LEU A 542 0.84 -7.02 7.29
CA LEU A 542 -0.01 -7.67 6.28
C LEU A 542 -1.33 -8.20 6.93
#